data_faae3b1db782b598a1a4f5f299a5a4db
#
_entry.id   faae3b1db782b598a1a4f5f299a5a4db
#
_cell.length_a   1.000
_cell.length_b   1.000
_cell.length_c   1.000
_cell.angle_alpha   90.00
_cell.angle_beta   90.00
_cell.angle_gamma   90.00
#
_symmetry.space_group_name_H-M   'P 1'
#
loop_
_entity.id
_entity.type
_entity.pdbx_description
1 polymer ?
#
loop_
_entity_poly.entity_id
_entity_poly.type
_entity_poly.pdbx_seq_one_letter_code
_entity_poly.pdbx_strand_id
1 'polypeptide(L)'
;YFFANLLSATLLTITILFYVIIYTIWLKQKTSQNIVIGGAAGAFPPIIGWTIATGSITLEPILLFLIIFFWTPSHFWALSLYKKEDYKNAKIPMLPVTAGIKTTKINIFIYSLILFVIALTPFFFGYSSLVYFVFASVIGYYYVYLCYKLFIEKSIELEKKLAKRIFFYSILYLFLIFTTILLDNI
;
A
#
# COMPACT_ATOMS: atom_id res chain seq x y z
N TYR A 1 -1.50 -7.39 26.19
CA TYR A 1 -1.85 -8.67 26.81
C TYR A 1 -3.15 -8.55 27.62
N PHE A 2 -3.27 -7.61 28.55
CA PHE A 2 -4.44 -7.48 29.44
C PHE A 2 -5.79 -7.23 28.72
N PHE A 3 -5.77 -6.63 27.56
CA PHE A 3 -6.96 -6.27 26.78
C PHE A 3 -7.12 -7.09 25.50
N ALA A 4 -6.24 -8.07 25.27
CA ALA A 4 -6.21 -8.89 24.06
C ALA A 4 -5.62 -10.27 24.41
N ASN A 5 -5.21 -11.04 23.39
CA ASN A 5 -4.58 -12.33 23.60
C ASN A 5 -3.05 -12.26 23.34
N LEU A 6 -2.34 -13.33 23.73
CA LEU A 6 -0.88 -13.42 23.61
C LEU A 6 -0.44 -13.31 22.13
N LEU A 7 -1.19 -13.90 21.20
CA LEU A 7 -0.87 -13.88 19.76
C LEU A 7 -0.86 -12.45 19.21
N SER A 8 -1.92 -11.68 19.46
CA SER A 8 -2.01 -10.30 18.99
C SER A 8 -0.98 -9.38 19.65
N ALA A 9 -0.72 -9.57 20.95
CA ALA A 9 0.33 -8.82 21.66
C ALA A 9 1.73 -9.12 21.08
N THR A 10 2.01 -10.37 20.75
CA THR A 10 3.26 -10.78 20.11
C THR A 10 3.41 -10.19 18.72
N LEU A 11 2.36 -10.28 17.87
CA LEU A 11 2.36 -9.69 16.53
C LEU A 11 2.57 -8.18 16.58
N LEU A 12 1.89 -7.47 17.47
CA LEU A 12 2.06 -6.03 17.65
C LEU A 12 3.50 -5.70 18.07
N THR A 13 4.06 -6.43 19.03
CA THR A 13 5.43 -6.23 19.51
C THR A 13 6.44 -6.45 18.37
N ILE A 14 6.32 -7.55 17.62
CA ILE A 14 7.18 -7.82 16.46
C ILE A 14 7.06 -6.71 15.43
N THR A 15 5.84 -6.25 15.13
CA THR A 15 5.60 -5.17 14.16
C THR A 15 6.25 -3.86 14.59
N ILE A 16 6.16 -3.50 15.88
CA ILE A 16 6.81 -2.30 16.43
C ILE A 16 8.33 -2.42 16.36
N LEU A 17 8.90 -3.55 16.80
CA LEU A 17 10.34 -3.79 16.74
C LEU A 17 10.87 -3.77 15.31
N PHE A 18 10.16 -4.39 14.38
CA PHE A 18 10.49 -4.35 12.96
C PHE A 18 10.47 -2.91 12.43
N TYR A 19 9.41 -2.14 12.72
CA TYR A 19 9.30 -0.75 12.27
C TYR A 19 10.40 0.14 12.86
N VAL A 20 10.69 0.02 14.16
CA VAL A 20 11.70 0.87 14.82
C VAL A 20 13.11 0.44 14.41
N ILE A 21 13.47 -0.83 14.58
CA ILE A 21 14.85 -1.31 14.42
C ILE A 21 15.19 -1.49 12.94
N ILE A 22 14.39 -2.30 12.23
CA ILE A 22 14.71 -2.69 10.84
C ILE A 22 14.44 -1.53 9.88
N TYR A 23 13.23 -0.94 9.95
CA TYR A 23 12.88 0.11 9.00
C TYR A 23 13.51 1.46 9.40
N THR A 24 13.23 2.00 10.60
CA THR A 24 13.59 3.39 10.94
C THR A 24 15.10 3.56 11.18
N ILE A 25 15.71 2.70 11.98
CA ILE A 25 17.13 2.84 12.34
C ILE A 25 18.04 2.34 11.20
N TRP A 26 17.70 1.22 10.60
CA TRP A 26 18.60 0.57 9.66
C TRP A 26 18.34 0.93 8.19
N LEU A 27 17.13 0.71 7.66
CA LEU A 27 16.88 0.71 6.21
C LEU A 27 16.45 2.07 5.63
N LYS A 28 15.76 2.89 6.41
CA LYS A 28 15.15 4.15 5.92
C LYS A 28 16.14 5.06 5.18
N GLN A 29 17.39 5.11 5.63
CA GLN A 29 18.43 5.96 5.05
C GLN A 29 19.41 5.19 4.14
N LYS A 30 19.29 3.86 4.03
CA LYS A 30 20.27 3.02 3.33
C LYS A 30 19.79 2.45 2.01
N THR A 31 18.48 2.33 1.81
CA THR A 31 17.94 1.68 0.60
C THR A 31 16.74 2.42 0.02
N SER A 32 16.64 2.43 -1.30
CA SER A 32 15.47 2.94 -2.02
C SER A 32 14.24 2.02 -1.90
N GLN A 33 14.41 0.79 -1.41
CA GLN A 33 13.35 -0.16 -1.11
C GLN A 33 12.76 0.04 0.30
N ASN A 34 13.18 1.09 1.01
CA ASN A 34 12.70 1.42 2.34
C ASN A 34 11.18 1.45 2.44
N ILE A 35 10.48 1.95 1.40
CA ILE A 35 9.02 2.02 1.34
C ILE A 35 8.39 0.62 1.26
N VAL A 36 8.95 -0.28 0.45
CA VAL A 36 8.44 -1.64 0.32
C VAL A 36 8.59 -2.39 1.65
N ILE A 37 9.78 -2.34 2.23
CA ILE A 37 10.08 -3.04 3.48
C ILE A 37 9.30 -2.42 4.65
N GLY A 38 9.29 -1.08 4.76
CA GLY A 38 8.54 -0.37 5.81
C GLY A 38 7.03 -0.52 5.67
N GLY A 39 6.54 -0.67 4.43
CA GLY A 39 5.14 -0.92 4.13
C GLY A 39 4.60 -2.19 4.77
N ALA A 40 5.44 -3.20 4.99
CA ALA A 40 5.04 -4.43 5.68
C ALA A 40 4.52 -4.13 7.10
N ALA A 41 5.25 -3.32 7.89
CA ALA A 41 4.78 -2.95 9.23
C ALA A 41 3.45 -2.19 9.20
N GLY A 42 3.29 -1.25 8.25
CA GLY A 42 2.05 -0.50 8.08
C GLY A 42 0.86 -1.34 7.61
N ALA A 43 1.10 -2.53 7.07
CA ALA A 43 0.07 -3.43 6.58
C ALA A 43 -0.43 -4.44 7.64
N PHE A 44 0.22 -4.57 8.81
CA PHE A 44 -0.16 -5.52 9.86
C PHE A 44 -1.48 -5.24 10.61
N PRO A 45 -2.01 -4.01 10.72
CA PRO A 45 -3.20 -3.74 11.50
C PRO A 45 -4.39 -4.67 11.26
N PRO A 46 -4.77 -5.07 10.03
CA PRO A 46 -5.84 -6.03 9.80
C PRO A 46 -5.59 -7.39 10.47
N ILE A 47 -4.36 -7.92 10.39
CA ILE A 47 -4.00 -9.20 11.01
C ILE A 47 -4.08 -9.08 12.54
N ILE A 48 -3.57 -7.98 13.11
CA ILE A 48 -3.60 -7.74 14.56
C ILE A 48 -5.05 -7.61 15.04
N GLY A 49 -5.86 -6.79 14.35
CA GLY A 49 -7.28 -6.62 14.70
C GLY A 49 -8.05 -7.95 14.63
N TRP A 50 -7.81 -8.74 13.59
CA TRP A 50 -8.42 -10.07 13.44
C TRP A 50 -8.03 -11.02 14.59
N THR A 51 -6.74 -11.07 14.93
CA THR A 51 -6.26 -11.94 16.02
C THR A 51 -6.75 -11.49 17.39
N ILE A 52 -7.04 -10.21 17.60
CA ILE A 52 -7.70 -9.73 18.83
C ILE A 52 -9.11 -10.32 18.93
N ALA A 53 -9.87 -10.30 17.84
CA ALA A 53 -11.26 -10.73 17.82
C ALA A 53 -11.42 -12.27 17.84
N THR A 54 -10.55 -13.01 17.13
CA THR A 54 -10.73 -14.44 16.87
C THR A 54 -9.72 -15.36 17.58
N GLY A 55 -8.61 -14.81 18.06
CA GLY A 55 -7.48 -15.59 18.62
C GLY A 55 -6.67 -16.38 17.60
N SER A 56 -6.92 -16.21 16.29
CA SER A 56 -6.30 -17.00 15.22
C SER A 56 -5.90 -16.15 14.03
N ILE A 57 -5.05 -16.68 13.14
CA ILE A 57 -4.73 -16.10 11.84
C ILE A 57 -5.38 -16.96 10.76
N THR A 58 -6.26 -16.36 9.96
CA THR A 58 -6.90 -16.99 8.81
C THR A 58 -6.39 -16.35 7.50
N LEU A 59 -6.87 -16.82 6.36
CA LEU A 59 -6.50 -16.26 5.06
C LEU A 59 -7.05 -14.84 4.86
N GLU A 60 -8.25 -14.55 5.38
CA GLU A 60 -8.93 -13.28 5.17
C GLU A 60 -8.10 -12.05 5.61
N PRO A 61 -7.60 -11.93 6.86
CA PRO A 61 -6.77 -10.80 7.25
C PRO A 61 -5.44 -10.75 6.50
N ILE A 62 -4.93 -11.89 5.99
CA ILE A 62 -3.75 -11.91 5.13
C ILE A 62 -4.04 -11.23 3.79
N LEU A 63 -5.21 -11.44 3.20
CA LEU A 63 -5.60 -10.74 1.97
C LEU A 63 -5.71 -9.23 2.20
N LEU A 64 -6.29 -8.81 3.33
CA LEU A 64 -6.36 -7.39 3.71
C LEU A 64 -4.96 -6.79 3.93
N PHE A 65 -4.07 -7.53 4.57
CA PHE A 65 -2.66 -7.16 4.70
C PHE A 65 -2.01 -6.96 3.32
N LEU A 66 -2.20 -7.90 2.39
CA LEU A 66 -1.61 -7.83 1.05
C LEU A 66 -2.12 -6.62 0.26
N ILE A 67 -3.40 -6.25 0.39
CA ILE A 67 -3.96 -5.04 -0.23
C ILE A 67 -3.20 -3.81 0.24
N ILE A 68 -3.02 -3.60 1.56
CA ILE A 68 -2.29 -2.46 2.11
C ILE A 68 -0.81 -2.52 1.70
N PHE A 69 -0.20 -3.70 1.76
CA PHE A 69 1.21 -3.89 1.46
C PHE A 69 1.54 -3.51 0.01
N PHE A 70 0.76 -3.97 -0.97
CA PHE A 70 0.98 -3.64 -2.38
C PHE A 70 0.47 -2.25 -2.78
N TRP A 71 -0.45 -1.66 -2.00
CA TRP A 71 -0.84 -0.27 -2.15
C TRP A 71 0.30 0.70 -1.75
N THR A 72 1.03 0.38 -0.69
CA THR A 72 2.04 1.27 -0.09
C THR A 72 3.10 1.77 -1.08
N PRO A 73 3.75 0.93 -1.92
CA PRO A 73 4.78 1.41 -2.82
C PRO A 73 4.26 2.37 -3.89
N SER A 74 3.16 2.06 -4.56
CA SER A 74 2.61 2.92 -5.60
C SER A 74 2.15 4.27 -5.04
N HIS A 75 1.58 4.30 -3.82
CA HIS A 75 1.18 5.50 -3.10
C HIS A 75 2.38 6.41 -2.76
N PHE A 76 3.38 5.87 -2.05
CA PHE A 76 4.53 6.67 -1.60
C PHE A 76 5.48 7.05 -2.73
N TRP A 77 5.63 6.23 -3.76
CA TRP A 77 6.44 6.63 -4.91
C TRP A 77 5.75 7.72 -5.75
N ALA A 78 4.43 7.74 -5.83
CA ALA A 78 3.70 8.86 -6.41
C ALA A 78 3.94 10.15 -5.61
N LEU A 79 3.88 10.10 -4.27
CA LEU A 79 4.27 11.21 -3.40
C LEU A 79 5.71 11.67 -3.67
N SER A 80 6.65 10.73 -3.74
CA SER A 80 8.06 11.03 -3.92
C SER A 80 8.41 11.61 -5.30
N LEU A 81 7.59 11.37 -6.32
CA LEU A 81 7.77 12.00 -7.63
C LEU A 81 7.49 13.50 -7.58
N TYR A 82 6.35 13.92 -7.04
CA TYR A 82 6.04 15.34 -7.00
C TYR A 82 6.77 16.11 -5.88
N LYS A 83 7.28 15.39 -4.85
CA LYS A 83 8.07 15.92 -3.73
C LYS A 83 9.57 15.57 -3.83
N LYS A 84 10.06 15.28 -5.03
CA LYS A 84 11.42 14.77 -5.26
C LYS A 84 12.50 15.63 -4.62
N GLU A 85 12.42 16.96 -4.77
CA GLU A 85 13.43 17.88 -4.23
C GLU A 85 13.42 17.90 -2.68
N ASP A 86 12.24 17.77 -2.06
CA ASP A 86 12.12 17.70 -0.58
C ASP A 86 12.86 16.46 -0.06
N TYR A 87 12.67 15.29 -0.70
CA TYR A 87 13.36 14.05 -0.34
C TYR A 87 14.87 14.11 -0.58
N LYS A 88 15.30 14.74 -1.68
CA LYS A 88 16.70 14.95 -2.00
C LYS A 88 17.38 15.84 -0.94
N ASN A 89 16.74 16.94 -0.56
CA ASN A 89 17.25 17.85 0.47
C ASN A 89 17.33 17.19 1.85
N ALA A 90 16.37 16.33 2.17
CA ALA A 90 16.35 15.54 3.40
C ALA A 90 17.33 14.34 3.38
N LYS A 91 18.06 14.11 2.28
CA LYS A 91 18.97 12.96 2.07
C LYS A 91 18.31 11.59 2.27
N ILE A 92 17.01 11.50 1.97
CA ILE A 92 16.27 10.23 2.03
C ILE A 92 16.36 9.57 0.64
N PRO A 93 16.86 8.34 0.51
CA PRO A 93 17.12 7.68 -0.77
C PRO A 93 15.83 7.09 -1.38
N MET A 94 14.84 7.97 -1.67
CA MET A 94 13.63 7.55 -2.35
C MET A 94 13.91 7.14 -3.80
N LEU A 95 13.11 6.24 -4.35
CA LEU A 95 13.32 5.65 -5.67
C LEU A 95 13.56 6.69 -6.78
N PRO A 96 12.80 7.82 -6.90
CA PRO A 96 13.07 8.81 -7.93
C PRO A 96 14.38 9.61 -7.72
N VAL A 97 14.94 9.60 -6.49
CA VAL A 97 16.22 10.23 -6.18
C VAL A 97 17.38 9.33 -6.56
N THR A 98 17.27 8.03 -6.33
CA THR A 98 18.35 7.05 -6.51
C THR A 98 18.35 6.36 -7.87
N ALA A 99 17.18 5.89 -8.32
CA ALA A 99 17.02 5.13 -9.57
C ALA A 99 16.39 5.92 -10.72
N GLY A 100 16.00 7.18 -10.44
CA GLY A 100 15.45 8.09 -11.45
C GLY A 100 13.94 7.95 -11.67
N ILE A 101 13.39 8.92 -12.39
CA ILE A 101 11.94 9.09 -12.62
C ILE A 101 11.36 7.93 -13.44
N LYS A 102 12.05 7.52 -14.52
CA LYS A 102 11.58 6.45 -15.41
C LYS A 102 11.37 5.14 -14.66
N THR A 103 12.36 4.71 -13.88
CA THR A 103 12.27 3.50 -13.05
C THR A 103 11.14 3.59 -12.03
N THR A 104 10.97 4.76 -11.41
CA THR A 104 9.88 4.97 -10.44
C THR A 104 8.51 4.82 -11.08
N LYS A 105 8.28 5.40 -12.26
CA LYS A 105 7.01 5.29 -13.01
C LYS A 105 6.69 3.85 -13.40
N ILE A 106 7.70 3.09 -13.84
CA ILE A 106 7.55 1.65 -14.13
C ILE A 106 7.09 0.91 -12.87
N ASN A 107 7.76 1.12 -11.75
CA ASN A 107 7.41 0.45 -10.51
C ASN A 107 6.02 0.84 -9.99
N ILE A 108 5.62 2.13 -10.05
CA ILE A 108 4.27 2.57 -9.71
C ILE A 108 3.24 1.80 -10.54
N PHE A 109 3.46 1.67 -11.85
CA PHE A 109 2.54 0.97 -12.74
C PHE A 109 2.49 -0.54 -12.43
N ILE A 110 3.62 -1.22 -12.25
CA ILE A 110 3.67 -2.65 -11.91
C ILE A 110 2.94 -2.92 -10.59
N TYR A 111 3.24 -2.13 -9.53
CA TYR A 111 2.58 -2.32 -8.23
C TYR A 111 1.08 -2.01 -8.28
N SER A 112 0.64 -1.09 -9.14
CA SER A 112 -0.79 -0.84 -9.33
C SER A 112 -1.52 -2.02 -9.99
N LEU A 113 -0.87 -2.73 -10.92
CA LEU A 113 -1.40 -3.96 -11.52
C LEU A 113 -1.50 -5.09 -10.51
N ILE A 114 -0.43 -5.30 -9.72
CA ILE A 114 -0.43 -6.32 -8.66
C ILE A 114 -1.52 -6.02 -7.63
N LEU A 115 -1.61 -4.76 -7.18
CA LEU A 115 -2.65 -4.32 -6.26
C LEU A 115 -4.05 -4.57 -6.82
N PHE A 116 -4.29 -4.28 -8.10
CA PHE A 116 -5.58 -4.52 -8.74
C PHE A 116 -5.99 -5.99 -8.65
N VAL A 117 -5.07 -6.91 -9.00
CA VAL A 117 -5.34 -8.36 -8.91
C VAL A 117 -5.60 -8.77 -7.46
N ILE A 118 -4.77 -8.33 -6.51
CA ILE A 118 -4.90 -8.69 -5.09
C ILE A 118 -6.19 -8.16 -4.49
N ALA A 119 -6.62 -6.94 -4.85
CA ALA A 119 -7.87 -6.36 -4.36
C ALA A 119 -9.12 -7.14 -4.82
N LEU A 120 -9.03 -7.96 -5.85
CA LEU A 120 -10.13 -8.82 -6.28
C LEU A 120 -10.14 -10.19 -5.58
N THR A 121 -9.04 -10.58 -4.92
CA THR A 121 -8.93 -11.91 -4.29
C THR A 121 -9.95 -12.19 -3.20
N PRO A 122 -10.43 -11.23 -2.37
CA PRO A 122 -11.47 -11.51 -1.38
C PRO A 122 -12.73 -12.16 -1.98
N PHE A 123 -13.14 -11.73 -3.17
CA PHE A 123 -14.26 -12.35 -3.88
C PHE A 123 -13.97 -13.80 -4.29
N PHE A 124 -12.81 -14.07 -4.88
CA PHE A 124 -12.47 -15.42 -5.35
C PHE A 124 -12.28 -16.43 -4.23
N PHE A 125 -11.95 -15.97 -3.02
CA PHE A 125 -11.85 -16.81 -1.83
C PHE A 125 -13.15 -16.86 -1.01
N GLY A 126 -14.24 -16.24 -1.49
CA GLY A 126 -15.55 -16.28 -0.83
C GLY A 126 -15.69 -15.38 0.41
N TYR A 127 -14.80 -14.40 0.58
CA TYR A 127 -14.82 -13.44 1.69
C TYR A 127 -15.56 -12.13 1.34
N SER A 128 -16.09 -12.02 0.14
CA SER A 128 -16.87 -10.84 -0.28
C SER A 128 -17.82 -11.18 -1.42
N SER A 129 -18.85 -10.34 -1.60
CA SER A 129 -19.92 -10.52 -2.57
C SER A 129 -19.54 -10.02 -3.97
N LEU A 130 -20.42 -10.28 -4.96
CA LEU A 130 -20.33 -9.74 -6.30
C LEU A 130 -20.36 -8.19 -6.31
N VAL A 131 -21.03 -7.57 -5.35
CA VAL A 131 -21.10 -6.10 -5.22
C VAL A 131 -19.71 -5.54 -4.94
N TYR A 132 -18.99 -6.12 -3.98
CA TYR A 132 -17.59 -5.78 -3.74
C TYR A 132 -16.74 -5.96 -4.99
N PHE A 133 -16.84 -7.12 -5.67
CA PHE A 133 -16.04 -7.44 -6.85
C PHE A 133 -16.21 -6.39 -7.96
N VAL A 134 -17.47 -6.03 -8.29
CA VAL A 134 -17.76 -5.03 -9.32
C VAL A 134 -17.20 -3.66 -8.89
N PHE A 135 -17.46 -3.25 -7.67
CA PHE A 135 -17.00 -1.96 -7.17
C PHE A 135 -15.46 -1.87 -7.14
N ALA A 136 -14.77 -2.88 -6.57
CA ALA A 136 -13.32 -2.94 -6.53
C ALA A 136 -12.69 -2.96 -7.94
N SER A 137 -13.36 -3.65 -8.90
CA SER A 137 -12.93 -3.66 -10.30
C SER A 137 -12.97 -2.27 -10.93
N VAL A 138 -14.05 -1.51 -10.72
CA VAL A 138 -14.21 -0.17 -11.30
C VAL A 138 -13.20 0.81 -10.75
N ILE A 139 -13.08 0.91 -9.42
CA ILE A 139 -12.16 1.87 -8.79
C ILE A 139 -10.70 1.46 -8.97
N GLY A 140 -10.42 0.15 -9.00
CA GLY A 140 -9.07 -0.38 -9.23
C GLY A 140 -8.63 -0.18 -10.68
N TYR A 141 -9.51 -0.41 -11.66
CA TYR A 141 -9.23 -0.10 -13.06
C TYR A 141 -8.88 1.38 -13.26
N TYR A 142 -9.65 2.29 -12.63
CA TYR A 142 -9.35 3.71 -12.71
C TYR A 142 -8.00 4.07 -12.07
N TYR A 143 -7.62 3.40 -10.97
CA TYR A 143 -6.30 3.58 -10.35
C TYR A 143 -5.18 3.16 -11.30
N VAL A 144 -5.29 1.96 -11.89
CA VAL A 144 -4.34 1.45 -12.90
C VAL A 144 -4.25 2.38 -14.10
N TYR A 145 -5.40 2.89 -14.59
CA TYR A 145 -5.43 3.85 -15.69
C TYR A 145 -4.66 5.15 -15.39
N LEU A 146 -4.79 5.69 -14.17
CA LEU A 146 -4.01 6.86 -13.76
C LEU A 146 -2.51 6.55 -13.73
N CYS A 147 -2.13 5.38 -13.21
CA CYS A 147 -0.73 4.94 -13.15
C CYS A 147 -0.16 4.69 -14.56
N TYR A 148 -0.95 4.13 -15.47
CA TYR A 148 -0.59 3.97 -16.87
C TYR A 148 -0.38 5.33 -17.56
N LYS A 149 -1.27 6.31 -17.35
CA LYS A 149 -1.08 7.69 -17.86
C LYS A 149 0.23 8.29 -17.36
N LEU A 150 0.55 8.13 -16.09
CA LEU A 150 1.82 8.58 -15.53
C LEU A 150 3.01 7.86 -16.19
N PHE A 151 2.89 6.55 -16.42
CA PHE A 151 3.95 5.74 -17.05
C PHE A 151 4.35 6.25 -18.43
N ILE A 152 3.38 6.61 -19.29
CA ILE A 152 3.62 7.08 -20.66
C ILE A 152 3.93 8.59 -20.77
N GLU A 153 3.64 9.38 -19.72
CA GLU A 153 3.77 10.83 -19.75
C GLU A 153 5.25 11.24 -19.90
N LYS A 154 5.52 12.25 -20.73
CA LYS A 154 6.86 12.80 -20.99
C LYS A 154 7.02 14.23 -20.49
N SER A 155 5.93 14.99 -20.33
CA SER A 155 5.97 16.36 -19.84
C SER A 155 6.19 16.37 -18.31
N ILE A 156 7.21 17.09 -17.87
CA ILE A 156 7.57 17.21 -16.44
C ILE A 156 6.42 17.83 -15.63
N GLU A 157 5.71 18.81 -16.19
CA GLU A 157 4.61 19.48 -15.51
C GLU A 157 3.40 18.54 -15.33
N LEU A 158 3.00 17.83 -16.41
CA LEU A 158 1.90 16.87 -16.37
C LEU A 158 2.23 15.67 -15.49
N GLU A 159 3.49 15.21 -15.49
CA GLU A 159 3.98 14.14 -14.63
C GLU A 159 3.77 14.47 -13.14
N LYS A 160 4.18 15.67 -12.69
CA LYS A 160 3.98 16.13 -11.32
C LYS A 160 2.47 16.20 -10.97
N LYS A 161 1.66 16.70 -11.89
CA LYS A 161 0.20 16.81 -11.73
C LYS A 161 -0.46 15.43 -11.62
N LEU A 162 -0.07 14.48 -12.46
CA LEU A 162 -0.55 13.10 -12.42
C LEU A 162 -0.09 12.38 -11.14
N ALA A 163 1.18 12.51 -10.76
CA ALA A 163 1.71 11.92 -9.54
C ALA A 163 0.95 12.42 -8.29
N LYS A 164 0.68 13.72 -8.21
CA LYS A 164 -0.16 14.30 -7.15
C LYS A 164 -1.58 13.71 -7.18
N ARG A 165 -2.21 13.59 -8.36
CA ARG A 165 -3.54 12.99 -8.51
C ARG A 165 -3.58 11.53 -8.07
N ILE A 166 -2.59 10.73 -8.46
CA ILE A 166 -2.45 9.32 -8.05
C ILE A 166 -2.32 9.23 -6.53
N PHE A 167 -1.49 10.06 -5.91
CA PHE A 167 -1.32 10.09 -4.46
C PHE A 167 -2.66 10.31 -3.73
N PHE A 168 -3.42 11.34 -4.09
CA PHE A 168 -4.71 11.60 -3.42
C PHE A 168 -5.77 10.55 -3.75
N TYR A 169 -5.83 10.10 -5.01
CA TYR A 169 -6.77 9.04 -5.38
C TYR A 169 -6.47 7.72 -4.67
N SER A 170 -5.21 7.38 -4.45
CA SER A 170 -4.83 6.14 -3.74
C SER A 170 -5.32 6.11 -2.29
N ILE A 171 -5.41 7.26 -1.62
CA ILE A 171 -5.99 7.37 -0.27
C ILE A 171 -7.49 7.07 -0.34
N LEU A 172 -8.20 7.72 -1.25
CA LEU A 172 -9.63 7.48 -1.47
C LEU A 172 -9.89 6.01 -1.87
N TYR A 173 -9.06 5.46 -2.75
CA TYR A 173 -9.15 4.07 -3.19
C TYR A 173 -9.07 3.10 -2.02
N LEU A 174 -8.06 3.21 -1.16
CA LEU A 174 -7.90 2.32 -0.02
C LEU A 174 -9.06 2.45 0.96
N PHE A 175 -9.48 3.68 1.26
CA PHE A 175 -10.65 3.94 2.10
C PHE A 175 -11.91 3.26 1.54
N LEU A 176 -12.18 3.41 0.24
CA LEU A 176 -13.34 2.83 -0.41
C LEU A 176 -13.30 1.30 -0.42
N ILE A 177 -12.13 0.68 -0.69
CA ILE A 177 -11.97 -0.79 -0.64
C ILE A 177 -12.34 -1.32 0.74
N PHE A 178 -11.77 -0.74 1.81
CA PHE A 178 -12.04 -1.23 3.17
C PHE A 178 -13.47 -0.93 3.63
N THR A 179 -14.03 0.22 3.27
CA THR A 179 -15.43 0.54 3.55
C THR A 179 -16.37 -0.45 2.85
N THR A 180 -16.09 -0.79 1.59
CA THR A 180 -16.95 -1.73 0.84
C THR A 180 -16.86 -3.14 1.41
N ILE A 181 -15.66 -3.61 1.80
CA ILE A 181 -15.52 -4.91 2.49
C ILE A 181 -16.31 -4.92 3.81
N LEU A 182 -16.23 -3.84 4.58
CA LEU A 182 -16.98 -3.74 5.84
C LEU A 182 -18.49 -3.80 5.60
N LEU A 183 -19.02 -3.02 4.67
CA LEU A 183 -20.45 -2.99 4.35
C LEU A 183 -20.97 -4.29 3.74
N ASP A 184 -20.11 -5.02 3.04
CA ASP A 184 -20.43 -6.28 2.39
C ASP A 184 -20.57 -7.45 3.39
N ASN A 185 -20.04 -7.29 4.60
CA ASN A 185 -20.03 -8.29 5.68
C ASN A 185 -20.97 -7.93 6.86
N ILE A 186 -21.77 -6.86 6.76
CA ILE A 186 -22.81 -6.49 7.70
C ILE A 186 -24.16 -6.97 7.18
#